data_d5b569a74a5283fe1e2d95b0d12a1c5f
#
_entry.id   d5b569a74a5283fe1e2d95b0d12a1c5f
#
_cell.length_a   1.000
_cell.length_b   1.000
_cell.length_c   1.000
_cell.angle_alpha   90.00
_cell.angle_beta   90.00
_cell.angle_gamma   90.00
#
_symmetry.space_group_name_H-M   'P 1'
#
loop_
_entity.id
_entity.type
_entity.pdbx_description
1 polymer ?
#
loop_
_entity_poly.entity_id
_entity_poly.type
_entity_poly.pdbx_seq_one_letter_code
_entity_poly.pdbx_strand_id
1 'polypeptide(L)'
;MIRVESIHKRFHDQEVLKGVSLNVEAGQVVCLIGPSGSGKSTLLRCINGLETHDEGAITVDGCAVHAKSKHIHELRMQVGMVFQRFNLFPHRTALENVCEGPLFVKKQARAQARENARHLLEKVGLGHKLDAYPSELSGGQQQRVAIARALAMEPKAILFDEPTSALDPELVGEVLNVMRQLAYDGMTMIVVTHEMSFAREVADRVCFLYDGTICEEGAAADLLERPQHPRTRDFLRRVLTSSDAPST
;
A
#
# COMPACT_ATOMS: atom_id res chain seq x y z
N MET A 1 13.97 -8.37 0.60
CA MET A 1 12.84 -8.66 -0.28
C MET A 1 12.64 -7.56 -1.33
N ILE A 2 12.46 -6.31 -0.95
CA ILE A 2 12.43 -5.15 -1.88
C ILE A 2 13.66 -4.29 -1.62
N ARG A 3 14.41 -3.93 -2.67
CA ARG A 3 15.56 -3.04 -2.61
C ARG A 3 15.41 -1.92 -3.63
N VAL A 4 15.51 -0.69 -3.16
CA VAL A 4 15.46 0.55 -3.93
C VAL A 4 16.79 1.25 -3.74
N GLU A 5 17.50 1.57 -4.81
CA GLU A 5 18.86 2.14 -4.77
C GLU A 5 18.91 3.42 -5.59
N SER A 6 19.06 4.55 -4.91
CA SER A 6 19.26 5.89 -5.49
C SER A 6 18.28 6.23 -6.61
N ILE A 7 16.98 6.03 -6.38
CA ILE A 7 15.97 6.28 -7.40
C ILE A 7 15.74 7.76 -7.61
N HIS A 8 15.89 8.18 -8.86
CA HIS A 8 15.50 9.50 -9.36
C HIS A 8 14.29 9.36 -10.27
N LYS A 9 13.38 10.32 -10.15
CA LYS A 9 12.19 10.42 -11.01
C LYS A 9 11.84 11.86 -11.30
N ARG A 10 11.66 12.17 -12.57
CA ARG A 10 11.18 13.48 -13.06
C ARG A 10 9.85 13.33 -13.79
N PHE A 11 9.02 14.34 -13.65
CA PHE A 11 7.87 14.57 -14.51
C PHE A 11 8.06 15.96 -15.15
N HIS A 12 8.29 15.97 -16.45
CA HIS A 12 8.70 17.17 -17.18
C HIS A 12 9.97 17.79 -16.52
N ASP A 13 9.90 19.04 -16.09
CA ASP A 13 11.01 19.75 -15.47
C ASP A 13 11.10 19.56 -13.93
N GLN A 14 10.09 18.90 -13.32
CA GLN A 14 10.03 18.70 -11.88
C GLN A 14 10.62 17.35 -11.47
N GLU A 15 11.69 17.39 -10.67
CA GLU A 15 12.24 16.19 -10.04
C GLU A 15 11.44 15.88 -8.76
N VAL A 16 10.80 14.69 -8.75
CA VAL A 16 9.91 14.24 -7.67
C VAL A 16 10.61 13.28 -6.72
N LEU A 17 11.50 12.44 -7.22
CA LEU A 17 12.38 11.59 -6.40
C LEU A 17 13.84 11.97 -6.70
N LYS A 18 14.62 12.17 -5.64
CA LYS A 18 15.96 12.76 -5.69
C LYS A 18 16.98 11.82 -5.01
N GLY A 19 17.17 10.62 -5.56
CA GLY A 19 18.11 9.64 -5.03
C GLY A 19 17.58 8.83 -3.84
N VAL A 20 16.29 8.45 -3.88
CA VAL A 20 15.66 7.68 -2.79
C VAL A 20 16.22 6.27 -2.74
N SER A 21 16.65 5.84 -1.55
CA SER A 21 17.06 4.46 -1.27
C SER A 21 16.22 3.89 -0.13
N LEU A 22 15.77 2.63 -0.27
CA LEU A 22 14.95 1.94 0.71
C LEU A 22 15.18 0.44 0.60
N ASN A 23 15.34 -0.25 1.74
CA ASN A 23 15.38 -1.71 1.79
C ASN A 23 14.23 -2.23 2.66
N VAL A 24 13.53 -3.28 2.21
CA VAL A 24 12.44 -3.91 2.95
C VAL A 24 12.68 -5.42 2.95
N GLU A 25 12.79 -6.00 4.13
CA GLU A 25 12.97 -7.42 4.33
C GLU A 25 11.63 -8.18 4.20
N ALA A 26 11.71 -9.51 4.02
CA ALA A 26 10.50 -10.34 4.01
C ALA A 26 9.82 -10.30 5.39
N GLY A 27 8.50 -10.14 5.41
CA GLY A 27 7.70 -10.02 6.62
C GLY A 27 7.76 -8.64 7.29
N GLN A 28 8.57 -7.71 6.78
CA GLN A 28 8.70 -6.38 7.36
C GLN A 28 7.57 -5.45 6.91
N VAL A 29 7.09 -4.62 7.84
CA VAL A 29 6.16 -3.53 7.58
C VAL A 29 6.90 -2.20 7.65
N VAL A 30 6.95 -1.48 6.52
CA VAL A 30 7.57 -0.15 6.43
C VAL A 30 6.48 0.89 6.13
N CYS A 31 6.36 1.90 6.99
CA CYS A 31 5.47 3.03 6.75
C CYS A 31 6.24 4.20 6.13
N LEU A 32 5.70 4.75 5.03
CA LEU A 32 6.18 5.98 4.41
C LEU A 32 5.27 7.14 4.83
N ILE A 33 5.81 8.11 5.54
CA ILE A 33 5.11 9.30 5.98
C ILE A 33 5.73 10.56 5.38
N GLY A 34 5.00 11.66 5.37
CA GLY A 34 5.49 12.95 4.86
C GLY A 34 4.38 13.77 4.22
N PRO A 35 4.62 15.04 3.90
CA PRO A 35 3.63 15.93 3.31
C PRO A 35 3.15 15.46 1.94
N SER A 36 1.97 15.94 1.52
CA SER A 36 1.48 15.70 0.16
C SER A 36 2.48 16.25 -0.87
N GLY A 37 2.65 15.54 -1.98
CA GLY A 37 3.61 15.90 -3.03
C GLY A 37 5.07 15.55 -2.73
N SER A 38 5.41 14.92 -1.60
CA SER A 38 6.80 14.55 -1.28
C SER A 38 7.35 13.36 -2.10
N GLY A 39 6.53 12.68 -2.91
CA GLY A 39 6.96 11.58 -3.78
C GLY A 39 6.57 10.17 -3.31
N LYS A 40 5.85 10.00 -2.19
CA LYS A 40 5.48 8.69 -1.60
C LYS A 40 4.78 7.77 -2.60
N SER A 41 3.68 8.22 -3.19
CA SER A 41 2.91 7.43 -4.18
C SER A 41 3.73 7.16 -5.46
N THR A 42 4.58 8.10 -5.87
CA THR A 42 5.49 7.92 -7.00
C THR A 42 6.49 6.81 -6.73
N LEU A 43 7.06 6.76 -5.52
CA LEU A 43 7.97 5.71 -5.10
C LEU A 43 7.28 4.33 -5.13
N LEU A 44 6.07 4.20 -4.56
CA LEU A 44 5.31 2.95 -4.63
C LEU A 44 5.06 2.51 -6.08
N ARG A 45 4.67 3.45 -6.95
CA ARG A 45 4.42 3.14 -8.36
C ARG A 45 5.69 2.74 -9.11
N CYS A 46 6.85 3.28 -8.75
CA CYS A 46 8.13 2.81 -9.29
C CYS A 46 8.44 1.37 -8.83
N ILE A 47 8.19 1.04 -7.56
CA ILE A 47 8.40 -0.31 -7.01
C ILE A 47 7.52 -1.35 -7.71
N ASN A 48 6.26 -1.02 -8.02
CA ASN A 48 5.34 -1.92 -8.75
C ASN A 48 5.53 -1.85 -10.29
N GLY A 49 6.43 -1.00 -10.77
CA GLY A 49 6.63 -0.80 -12.20
C GLY A 49 5.43 -0.17 -12.92
N LEU A 50 4.51 0.48 -12.21
CA LEU A 50 3.44 1.31 -12.80
C LEU A 50 4.00 2.62 -13.34
N GLU A 51 5.11 3.08 -12.75
CA GLU A 51 5.85 4.24 -13.20
C GLU A 51 7.30 3.85 -13.47
N THR A 52 7.93 4.50 -14.46
CA THR A 52 9.37 4.34 -14.73
C THR A 52 10.16 5.25 -13.80
N HIS A 53 11.31 4.79 -13.32
CA HIS A 53 12.34 5.66 -12.75
C HIS A 53 13.34 6.06 -13.85
N ASP A 54 14.04 7.18 -13.65
CA ASP A 54 14.99 7.72 -14.62
C ASP A 54 16.41 7.25 -14.33
N GLU A 55 16.80 7.19 -13.04
CA GLU A 55 18.10 6.70 -12.58
C GLU A 55 17.92 5.80 -11.35
N GLY A 56 18.96 5.03 -11.03
CA GLY A 56 18.97 4.08 -9.93
C GLY A 56 18.48 2.69 -10.31
N ALA A 57 18.20 1.85 -9.33
CA ALA A 57 17.73 0.48 -9.52
C ALA A 57 16.70 0.07 -8.48
N ILE A 58 15.72 -0.72 -8.90
CA ILE A 58 14.76 -1.38 -8.01
C ILE A 58 14.83 -2.87 -8.28
N THR A 59 14.93 -3.66 -7.20
CA THR A 59 14.81 -5.11 -7.27
C THR A 59 13.75 -5.61 -6.30
N VAL A 60 12.99 -6.61 -6.73
CA VAL A 60 12.03 -7.32 -5.91
C VAL A 60 12.35 -8.81 -6.00
N ASP A 61 12.64 -9.41 -4.86
CA ASP A 61 13.03 -10.81 -4.74
C ASP A 61 14.18 -11.19 -5.71
N GLY A 62 15.17 -10.31 -5.85
CA GLY A 62 16.31 -10.44 -6.75
C GLY A 62 16.03 -10.13 -8.22
N CYS A 63 14.78 -9.89 -8.60
CA CYS A 63 14.41 -9.53 -9.97
C CYS A 63 14.38 -8.00 -10.16
N ALA A 64 15.08 -7.49 -11.18
CA ALA A 64 15.09 -6.07 -11.49
C ALA A 64 13.72 -5.59 -12.01
N VAL A 65 13.27 -4.45 -11.50
CA VAL A 65 12.01 -3.82 -11.91
C VAL A 65 12.25 -2.90 -13.10
N HIS A 66 11.70 -3.27 -14.24
CA HIS A 66 11.69 -2.44 -15.45
C HIS A 66 10.26 -2.30 -15.97
N ALA A 67 9.65 -1.13 -15.82
CA ALA A 67 8.25 -0.88 -16.16
C ALA A 67 7.90 -1.22 -17.63
N LYS A 68 8.88 -1.17 -18.54
CA LYS A 68 8.73 -1.53 -19.96
C LYS A 68 9.13 -2.99 -20.27
N SER A 69 9.49 -3.79 -19.26
CA SER A 69 9.88 -5.18 -19.47
C SER A 69 8.68 -6.04 -19.85
N LYS A 70 8.92 -7.05 -20.69
CA LYS A 70 7.93 -8.10 -20.99
C LYS A 70 7.54 -8.89 -19.73
N HIS A 71 8.42 -8.95 -18.72
CA HIS A 71 8.22 -9.67 -17.46
C HIS A 71 7.55 -8.81 -16.35
N ILE A 72 7.12 -7.59 -16.67
CA ILE A 72 6.48 -6.72 -15.67
C ILE A 72 5.19 -7.34 -15.07
N HIS A 73 4.51 -8.19 -15.81
CA HIS A 73 3.32 -8.89 -15.34
C HIS A 73 3.67 -9.90 -14.22
N GLU A 74 4.82 -10.57 -14.30
CA GLU A 74 5.30 -11.51 -13.29
C GLU A 74 5.62 -10.77 -11.98
N LEU A 75 6.24 -9.60 -12.07
CA LEU A 75 6.45 -8.72 -10.93
C LEU A 75 5.12 -8.33 -10.27
N ARG A 76 4.13 -7.89 -11.05
CA ARG A 76 2.83 -7.45 -10.54
C ARG A 76 1.98 -8.58 -9.96
N MET A 77 2.29 -9.82 -10.27
CA MET A 77 1.73 -10.97 -9.54
C MET A 77 2.36 -11.13 -8.15
N GLN A 78 3.64 -10.76 -7.99
CA GLN A 78 4.37 -10.92 -6.73
C GLN A 78 4.19 -9.70 -5.80
N VAL A 79 3.87 -8.52 -6.35
CA VAL A 79 3.71 -7.28 -5.59
C VAL A 79 2.31 -6.73 -5.82
N GLY A 80 1.43 -6.97 -4.86
CA GLY A 80 0.08 -6.41 -4.86
C GLY A 80 0.12 -4.89 -4.63
N MET A 81 -0.89 -4.17 -5.13
CA MET A 81 -1.05 -2.75 -4.84
C MET A 81 -2.52 -2.42 -4.53
N VAL A 82 -2.71 -1.72 -3.42
CA VAL A 82 -3.99 -1.19 -2.97
C VAL A 82 -3.91 0.33 -3.03
N PHE A 83 -4.83 0.94 -3.77
CA PHE A 83 -4.83 2.37 -4.06
C PHE A 83 -5.75 3.15 -3.13
N GLN A 84 -5.56 4.44 -3.05
CA GLN A 84 -6.44 5.39 -2.38
C GLN A 84 -7.89 5.33 -2.90
N ARG A 85 -8.05 5.26 -4.23
CA ARG A 85 -9.32 4.94 -4.86
C ARG A 85 -9.39 3.43 -5.06
N PHE A 86 -10.50 2.82 -4.71
CA PHE A 86 -10.66 1.36 -4.63
C PHE A 86 -10.41 0.64 -5.96
N ASN A 87 -10.65 1.31 -7.09
CA ASN A 87 -10.42 0.82 -8.46
C ASN A 87 -11.09 -0.54 -8.71
N LEU A 88 -12.27 -0.76 -8.12
CA LEU A 88 -13.06 -1.95 -8.38
C LEU A 88 -13.69 -1.91 -9.78
N PHE A 89 -13.89 -3.08 -10.37
CA PHE A 89 -14.65 -3.21 -11.60
C PHE A 89 -16.13 -2.97 -11.30
N PRO A 90 -16.75 -1.87 -11.80
CA PRO A 90 -18.10 -1.47 -11.37
C PRO A 90 -19.20 -2.44 -11.80
N HIS A 91 -18.93 -3.22 -12.85
CA HIS A 91 -19.88 -4.21 -13.40
C HIS A 91 -19.62 -5.64 -12.92
N ARG A 92 -18.80 -5.78 -11.87
CA ARG A 92 -18.48 -7.04 -11.22
C ARG A 92 -18.90 -7.00 -9.76
N THR A 93 -19.44 -8.11 -9.26
CA THR A 93 -19.72 -8.26 -7.83
C THR A 93 -18.43 -8.28 -7.01
N ALA A 94 -18.51 -8.21 -5.68
CA ALA A 94 -17.36 -8.34 -4.79
C ALA A 94 -16.60 -9.65 -5.06
N LEU A 95 -17.29 -10.77 -5.15
CA LEU A 95 -16.71 -12.08 -5.46
C LEU A 95 -16.02 -12.08 -6.83
N GLU A 96 -16.66 -11.54 -7.84
CA GLU A 96 -16.08 -11.47 -9.19
C GLU A 96 -14.87 -10.56 -9.27
N ASN A 97 -14.87 -9.42 -8.56
CA ASN A 97 -13.69 -8.55 -8.45
C ASN A 97 -12.47 -9.28 -7.90
N VAL A 98 -12.67 -10.12 -6.88
CA VAL A 98 -11.58 -10.90 -6.27
C VAL A 98 -11.15 -12.07 -7.17
N CYS A 99 -12.07 -12.66 -7.93
CA CYS A 99 -11.77 -13.76 -8.86
C CYS A 99 -11.01 -13.34 -10.11
N GLU A 100 -11.07 -12.08 -10.52
CA GLU A 100 -10.59 -11.61 -11.84
C GLU A 100 -9.12 -11.94 -12.10
N GLY A 101 -8.23 -11.58 -11.18
CA GLY A 101 -6.79 -11.90 -11.28
C GLY A 101 -6.51 -13.41 -11.35
N PRO A 102 -6.98 -14.21 -10.40
CA PRO A 102 -6.84 -15.67 -10.43
C PRO A 102 -7.32 -16.32 -11.74
N LEU A 103 -8.47 -15.90 -12.26
CA LEU A 103 -9.04 -16.49 -13.48
C LEU A 103 -8.26 -16.10 -14.74
N PHE A 104 -7.99 -14.80 -14.93
CA PHE A 104 -7.50 -14.29 -16.20
C PHE A 104 -5.97 -14.18 -16.26
N VAL A 105 -5.31 -13.98 -15.13
CA VAL A 105 -3.84 -13.86 -15.06
C VAL A 105 -3.20 -15.19 -14.67
N LYS A 106 -3.64 -15.77 -13.51
CA LYS A 106 -3.07 -17.06 -13.03
C LYS A 106 -3.65 -18.28 -13.76
N LYS A 107 -4.72 -18.12 -14.56
CA LYS A 107 -5.40 -19.19 -15.27
C LYS A 107 -5.91 -20.33 -14.36
N GLN A 108 -6.29 -19.99 -13.13
CA GLN A 108 -6.85 -20.95 -12.17
C GLN A 108 -8.20 -21.48 -12.65
N ALA A 109 -8.52 -22.70 -12.23
CA ALA A 109 -9.86 -23.28 -12.45
C ALA A 109 -10.93 -22.42 -11.75
N ARG A 110 -12.07 -22.22 -12.42
CA ARG A 110 -13.13 -21.32 -11.95
C ARG A 110 -13.66 -21.69 -10.55
N ALA A 111 -13.82 -22.97 -10.26
CA ALA A 111 -14.27 -23.43 -8.95
C ALA A 111 -13.26 -23.05 -7.85
N GLN A 112 -11.97 -23.28 -8.09
CA GLN A 112 -10.89 -22.93 -7.17
C GLN A 112 -10.79 -21.42 -6.94
N ALA A 113 -10.83 -20.62 -8.01
CA ALA A 113 -10.77 -19.16 -7.91
C ALA A 113 -11.95 -18.60 -7.09
N ARG A 114 -13.17 -19.14 -7.29
CA ARG A 114 -14.36 -18.70 -6.52
C ARG A 114 -14.28 -19.10 -5.05
N GLU A 115 -13.79 -20.29 -4.73
CA GLU A 115 -13.63 -20.74 -3.35
C GLU A 115 -12.59 -19.90 -2.61
N ASN A 116 -11.42 -19.67 -3.23
CA ASN A 116 -10.40 -18.80 -2.67
C ASN A 116 -10.92 -17.36 -2.46
N ALA A 117 -11.64 -16.83 -3.45
CA ALA A 117 -12.22 -15.48 -3.35
C ALA A 117 -13.25 -15.37 -2.22
N ARG A 118 -14.10 -16.40 -2.02
CA ARG A 118 -15.04 -16.46 -0.90
C ARG A 118 -14.30 -16.40 0.44
N HIS A 119 -13.30 -17.26 0.62
CA HIS A 119 -12.49 -17.30 1.83
C HIS A 119 -11.80 -15.95 2.12
N LEU A 120 -11.26 -15.30 1.07
CA LEU A 120 -10.62 -13.99 1.24
C LEU A 120 -11.63 -12.89 1.61
N LEU A 121 -12.83 -12.92 1.03
CA LEU A 121 -13.90 -11.98 1.41
C LEU A 121 -14.38 -12.22 2.84
N GLU A 122 -14.46 -13.47 3.28
CA GLU A 122 -14.73 -13.81 4.70
C GLU A 122 -13.63 -13.27 5.60
N LYS A 123 -12.35 -13.47 5.23
CA LYS A 123 -11.17 -12.96 5.99
C LYS A 123 -11.20 -11.44 6.18
N VAL A 124 -11.72 -10.69 5.20
CA VAL A 124 -11.88 -9.22 5.32
C VAL A 124 -13.27 -8.81 5.86
N GLY A 125 -14.07 -9.75 6.40
CA GLY A 125 -15.36 -9.51 7.02
C GLY A 125 -16.51 -9.23 6.05
N LEU A 126 -16.40 -9.66 4.78
CA LEU A 126 -17.38 -9.42 3.72
C LEU A 126 -18.03 -10.70 3.15
N GLY A 127 -18.00 -11.81 3.90
CA GLY A 127 -18.62 -13.06 3.49
C GLY A 127 -20.14 -12.96 3.20
N HIS A 128 -20.82 -11.98 3.80
CA HIS A 128 -22.24 -11.68 3.58
C HIS A 128 -22.51 -10.75 2.38
N LYS A 129 -21.47 -10.28 1.66
CA LYS A 129 -21.53 -9.30 0.55
C LYS A 129 -20.98 -9.82 -0.77
N LEU A 130 -20.91 -11.14 -0.94
CA LEU A 130 -20.29 -11.77 -2.11
C LEU A 130 -20.87 -11.31 -3.45
N ASP A 131 -22.18 -11.15 -3.50
CA ASP A 131 -22.93 -10.81 -4.73
C ASP A 131 -23.22 -9.30 -4.85
N ALA A 132 -22.75 -8.47 -3.89
CA ALA A 132 -22.94 -7.04 -3.93
C ALA A 132 -22.03 -6.38 -4.98
N TYR A 133 -22.58 -5.42 -5.72
CA TYR A 133 -21.82 -4.58 -6.63
C TYR A 133 -21.13 -3.43 -5.88
N PRO A 134 -20.04 -2.82 -6.43
CA PRO A 134 -19.38 -1.70 -5.79
C PRO A 134 -20.29 -0.56 -5.38
N SER A 135 -21.34 -0.26 -6.15
CA SER A 135 -22.33 0.79 -5.84
C SER A 135 -23.20 0.48 -4.61
N GLU A 136 -23.23 -0.79 -4.17
CA GLU A 136 -24.00 -1.26 -3.01
C GLU A 136 -23.12 -1.43 -1.75
N LEU A 137 -21.84 -1.06 -1.86
CA LEU A 137 -20.84 -1.17 -0.81
C LEU A 137 -20.43 0.20 -0.29
N SER A 138 -20.26 0.33 1.03
CA SER A 138 -19.63 1.51 1.62
C SER A 138 -18.18 1.65 1.16
N GLY A 139 -17.58 2.85 1.31
CA GLY A 139 -16.16 3.08 0.96
C GLY A 139 -15.22 2.09 1.67
N GLY A 140 -15.41 1.87 2.97
CA GLY A 140 -14.62 0.89 3.72
C GLY A 140 -14.83 -0.56 3.25
N GLN A 141 -16.05 -0.92 2.84
CA GLN A 141 -16.31 -2.24 2.23
C GLN A 141 -15.63 -2.37 0.86
N GLN A 142 -15.71 -1.34 0.01
CA GLN A 142 -15.01 -1.34 -1.29
C GLN A 142 -13.50 -1.48 -1.11
N GLN A 143 -12.90 -0.79 -0.13
CA GLN A 143 -11.48 -0.90 0.15
C GLN A 143 -11.10 -2.30 0.64
N ARG A 144 -11.91 -2.93 1.48
CA ARG A 144 -11.69 -4.30 1.91
C ARG A 144 -11.80 -5.31 0.76
N VAL A 145 -12.71 -5.09 -0.21
CA VAL A 145 -12.75 -5.88 -1.46
C VAL A 145 -11.46 -5.67 -2.27
N ALA A 146 -10.95 -4.43 -2.36
CA ALA A 146 -9.69 -4.14 -3.05
C ALA A 146 -8.49 -4.85 -2.39
N ILE A 147 -8.46 -4.92 -1.05
CA ILE A 147 -7.45 -5.69 -0.31
C ILE A 147 -7.59 -7.19 -0.61
N ALA A 148 -8.81 -7.76 -0.53
CA ALA A 148 -9.06 -9.17 -0.86
C ALA A 148 -8.64 -9.51 -2.30
N ARG A 149 -8.91 -8.61 -3.26
CA ARG A 149 -8.47 -8.75 -4.65
C ARG A 149 -6.96 -8.79 -4.79
N ALA A 150 -6.24 -7.94 -4.05
CA ALA A 150 -4.78 -7.97 -4.05
C ALA A 150 -4.23 -9.28 -3.46
N LEU A 151 -4.82 -9.75 -2.35
CA LEU A 151 -4.47 -11.01 -1.70
C LEU A 151 -4.74 -12.24 -2.57
N ALA A 152 -5.76 -12.22 -3.44
CA ALA A 152 -6.10 -13.32 -4.33
C ALA A 152 -5.00 -13.69 -5.32
N MET A 153 -4.08 -12.77 -5.56
CA MET A 153 -2.89 -13.04 -6.36
C MET A 153 -1.78 -13.75 -5.58
N GLU A 154 -1.94 -13.97 -4.26
CA GLU A 154 -0.94 -14.55 -3.36
C GLU A 154 0.41 -13.81 -3.45
N PRO A 155 0.40 -12.48 -3.28
CA PRO A 155 1.61 -11.68 -3.46
C PRO A 155 2.60 -11.91 -2.31
N LYS A 156 3.89 -11.70 -2.59
CA LYS A 156 4.97 -11.70 -1.58
C LYS A 156 5.02 -10.40 -0.78
N ALA A 157 4.52 -9.31 -1.35
CA ALA A 157 4.40 -8.02 -0.69
C ALA A 157 3.16 -7.26 -1.17
N ILE A 158 2.63 -6.38 -0.33
CA ILE A 158 1.55 -5.47 -0.69
C ILE A 158 1.97 -4.02 -0.44
N LEU A 159 1.75 -3.18 -1.44
CA LEU A 159 1.95 -1.74 -1.38
C LEU A 159 0.59 -1.07 -1.15
N PHE A 160 0.49 -0.26 -0.11
CA PHE A 160 -0.71 0.51 0.23
C PHE A 160 -0.46 2.00 -0.02
N ASP A 161 -1.17 2.59 -0.98
CA ASP A 161 -1.08 4.01 -1.33
C ASP A 161 -2.25 4.76 -0.71
N GLU A 162 -2.08 5.27 0.52
CA GLU A 162 -3.07 6.00 1.31
C GLU A 162 -4.46 5.30 1.36
N PRO A 163 -4.54 4.06 1.85
CA PRO A 163 -5.74 3.22 1.71
C PRO A 163 -6.97 3.73 2.47
N THR A 164 -6.82 4.70 3.37
CA THR A 164 -7.89 5.24 4.20
C THR A 164 -8.28 6.67 3.86
N SER A 165 -7.50 7.39 3.05
CA SER A 165 -7.67 8.83 2.83
C SER A 165 -8.93 9.22 2.05
N ALA A 166 -9.58 8.27 1.37
CA ALA A 166 -10.86 8.47 0.66
C ALA A 166 -12.07 7.97 1.46
N LEU A 167 -11.91 7.65 2.75
CA LEU A 167 -12.95 7.08 3.60
C LEU A 167 -13.45 8.10 4.63
N ASP A 168 -14.72 7.95 4.97
CA ASP A 168 -15.26 8.61 6.16
C ASP A 168 -14.55 8.10 7.43
N PRO A 169 -14.29 8.96 8.43
CA PRO A 169 -13.54 8.59 9.63
C PRO A 169 -14.07 7.34 10.36
N GLU A 170 -15.40 7.16 10.37
CA GLU A 170 -16.05 5.99 10.99
C GLU A 170 -15.69 4.67 10.32
N LEU A 171 -15.31 4.69 9.03
CA LEU A 171 -15.00 3.50 8.24
C LEU A 171 -13.51 3.15 8.24
N VAL A 172 -12.64 4.07 8.65
CA VAL A 172 -11.18 3.90 8.67
C VAL A 172 -10.77 2.70 9.52
N GLY A 173 -11.37 2.56 10.71
CA GLY A 173 -11.02 1.51 11.67
C GLY A 173 -11.15 0.09 11.12
N GLU A 174 -12.17 -0.17 10.30
CA GLU A 174 -12.42 -1.50 9.70
C GLU A 174 -11.29 -1.89 8.71
N VAL A 175 -10.83 -0.93 7.90
CA VAL A 175 -9.75 -1.15 6.93
C VAL A 175 -8.41 -1.34 7.66
N LEU A 176 -8.12 -0.51 8.66
CA LEU A 176 -6.91 -0.63 9.47
C LEU A 176 -6.86 -1.96 10.21
N ASN A 177 -7.99 -2.48 10.70
CA ASN A 177 -8.04 -3.79 11.36
C ASN A 177 -7.63 -4.92 10.40
N VAL A 178 -8.08 -4.90 9.15
CA VAL A 178 -7.64 -5.87 8.13
C VAL A 178 -6.13 -5.74 7.90
N MET A 179 -5.62 -4.51 7.78
CA MET A 179 -4.19 -4.29 7.55
C MET A 179 -3.33 -4.73 8.75
N ARG A 180 -3.82 -4.54 10.00
CA ARG A 180 -3.17 -5.07 11.22
C ARG A 180 -3.06 -6.58 11.16
N GLN A 181 -4.15 -7.26 10.81
CA GLN A 181 -4.14 -8.71 10.70
C GLN A 181 -3.15 -9.21 9.66
N LEU A 182 -3.03 -8.52 8.51
CA LEU A 182 -2.02 -8.86 7.51
C LEU A 182 -0.58 -8.68 8.02
N ALA A 183 -0.33 -7.64 8.83
CA ALA A 183 0.96 -7.44 9.48
C ALA A 183 1.28 -8.59 10.45
N TYR A 184 0.34 -8.95 11.32
CA TYR A 184 0.49 -10.07 12.25
C TYR A 184 0.64 -11.43 11.56
N ASP A 185 0.03 -11.61 10.40
CA ASP A 185 0.19 -12.79 9.55
C ASP A 185 1.58 -12.82 8.83
N GLY A 186 2.44 -11.83 9.04
CA GLY A 186 3.78 -11.76 8.47
C GLY A 186 3.85 -11.28 7.01
N MET A 187 2.81 -10.59 6.52
CA MET A 187 2.82 -10.01 5.18
C MET A 187 3.84 -8.87 5.07
N THR A 188 4.69 -8.92 4.06
CA THR A 188 5.59 -7.79 3.74
C THR A 188 4.76 -6.62 3.22
N MET A 189 4.89 -5.45 3.83
CA MET A 189 4.09 -4.29 3.44
C MET A 189 4.92 -3.01 3.36
N ILE A 190 4.63 -2.18 2.35
CA ILE A 190 5.00 -0.76 2.35
C ILE A 190 3.69 0.04 2.37
N VAL A 191 3.52 0.89 3.37
CA VAL A 191 2.27 1.59 3.62
C VAL A 191 2.50 3.10 3.61
N VAL A 192 1.97 3.80 2.62
CA VAL A 192 1.83 5.25 2.68
C VAL A 192 0.60 5.57 3.50
N THR A 193 0.75 6.27 4.60
CA THR A 193 -0.36 6.55 5.52
C THR A 193 -0.19 7.87 6.27
N HIS A 194 -1.33 8.43 6.70
CA HIS A 194 -1.43 9.52 7.66
C HIS A 194 -1.92 9.03 9.04
N GLU A 195 -2.18 7.72 9.18
CA GLU A 195 -2.66 7.09 10.42
C GLU A 195 -1.47 6.78 11.33
N MET A 196 -1.05 7.74 12.14
CA MET A 196 0.16 7.60 12.97
C MET A 196 -0.01 6.55 14.07
N SER A 197 -1.22 6.34 14.60
CA SER A 197 -1.52 5.28 15.56
C SER A 197 -1.30 3.90 14.95
N PHE A 198 -1.77 3.68 13.72
CA PHE A 198 -1.52 2.46 12.97
C PHE A 198 -0.03 2.24 12.71
N ALA A 199 0.68 3.27 12.22
CA ALA A 199 2.12 3.17 11.97
C ALA A 199 2.89 2.81 13.25
N ARG A 200 2.52 3.39 14.40
CA ARG A 200 3.14 3.08 15.71
C ARG A 200 2.92 1.63 16.13
N GLU A 201 1.72 1.09 15.86
CA GLU A 201 1.33 -0.24 16.32
C GLU A 201 1.94 -1.38 15.48
N VAL A 202 2.03 -1.20 14.15
CA VAL A 202 2.37 -2.32 13.26
C VAL A 202 3.64 -2.15 12.46
N ALA A 203 4.17 -0.92 12.32
CA ALA A 203 5.36 -0.73 11.50
C ALA A 203 6.62 -1.11 12.27
N ASP A 204 7.45 -1.93 11.65
CA ASP A 204 8.82 -2.18 12.12
C ASP A 204 9.68 -0.93 11.95
N ARG A 205 9.44 -0.20 10.84
CA ARG A 205 10.22 0.97 10.46
C ARG A 205 9.35 2.04 9.82
N VAL A 206 9.67 3.29 10.12
CA VAL A 206 9.05 4.46 9.49
C VAL A 206 10.11 5.23 8.72
N CYS A 207 9.78 5.67 7.51
CA CYS A 207 10.61 6.54 6.68
C CYS A 207 9.86 7.84 6.42
N PHE A 208 10.47 8.96 6.78
CA PHE A 208 9.93 10.30 6.51
C PHE A 208 10.47 10.83 5.18
N LEU A 209 9.58 10.93 4.20
CA LEU A 209 9.89 11.45 2.87
C LEU A 209 9.52 12.94 2.80
N TYR A 210 10.49 13.76 2.43
CA TYR A 210 10.32 15.19 2.27
C TYR A 210 11.09 15.68 1.04
N ASP A 211 10.44 16.47 0.19
CA ASP A 211 11.03 17.05 -1.03
C ASP A 211 11.82 16.02 -1.88
N GLY A 212 11.25 14.83 -2.05
CA GLY A 212 11.82 13.78 -2.89
C GLY A 212 12.96 12.98 -2.28
N THR A 213 13.27 13.15 -0.99
CA THR A 213 14.32 12.42 -0.28
C THR A 213 13.81 11.81 1.03
N ILE A 214 14.38 10.68 1.45
CA ILE A 214 14.16 10.17 2.81
C ILE A 214 15.07 10.97 3.75
N CYS A 215 14.47 11.87 4.53
CA CYS A 215 15.20 12.75 5.46
C CYS A 215 15.49 12.06 6.79
N GLU A 216 14.64 11.12 7.20
CA GLU A 216 14.80 10.39 8.44
C GLU A 216 14.14 9.01 8.31
N GLU A 217 14.80 7.98 8.83
CA GLU A 217 14.25 6.64 8.96
C GLU A 217 14.68 6.00 10.29
N GLY A 218 13.84 5.16 10.83
CA GLY A 218 14.13 4.47 12.10
C GLY A 218 13.02 3.53 12.52
N ALA A 219 13.19 2.87 13.67
CA ALA A 219 12.14 2.10 14.30
C ALA A 219 10.91 2.99 14.55
N ALA A 220 9.71 2.43 14.33
CA ALA A 220 8.48 3.22 14.38
C ALA A 220 8.29 3.96 15.71
N ALA A 221 8.53 3.28 16.84
CA ALA A 221 8.41 3.88 18.16
C ALA A 221 9.36 5.07 18.34
N ASP A 222 10.63 4.92 17.94
CA ASP A 222 11.64 5.97 18.12
C ASP A 222 11.34 7.18 17.24
N LEU A 223 11.10 6.97 15.95
CA LEU A 223 10.89 8.07 15.00
C LEU A 223 9.61 8.85 15.31
N LEU A 224 8.52 8.15 15.66
CA LEU A 224 7.24 8.80 15.92
C LEU A 224 7.21 9.52 17.28
N GLU A 225 7.99 9.08 18.27
CA GLU A 225 8.04 9.70 19.60
C GLU A 225 9.17 10.72 19.76
N ARG A 226 10.33 10.45 19.14
CA ARG A 226 11.55 11.22 19.32
C ARG A 226 12.23 11.55 17.98
N PRO A 227 11.52 12.19 17.04
CA PRO A 227 12.09 12.54 15.74
C PRO A 227 13.32 13.45 15.91
N GLN A 228 14.41 13.12 15.20
CA GLN A 228 15.67 13.88 15.28
C GLN A 228 15.71 14.99 14.24
N HIS A 229 15.17 14.73 13.04
CA HIS A 229 15.20 15.70 11.96
C HIS A 229 14.14 16.80 12.18
N PRO A 230 14.49 18.11 12.04
CA PRO A 230 13.57 19.23 12.29
C PRO A 230 12.27 19.15 11.47
N ARG A 231 12.37 18.77 10.20
CA ARG A 231 11.19 18.64 9.32
C ARG A 231 10.25 17.52 9.75
N THR A 232 10.79 16.41 10.26
CA THR A 232 10.00 15.30 10.81
C THR A 232 9.23 15.77 12.03
N ARG A 233 9.89 16.49 12.94
CA ARG A 233 9.24 17.08 14.14
C ARG A 233 8.10 18.03 13.78
N ASP A 234 8.33 18.93 12.83
CA ASP A 234 7.32 19.89 12.41
C ASP A 234 6.13 19.19 11.73
N PHE A 235 6.37 18.15 10.95
CA PHE A 235 5.33 17.36 10.31
C PHE A 235 4.49 16.60 11.34
N LEU A 236 5.13 15.84 12.22
CA LEU A 236 4.45 15.03 13.23
C LEU A 236 3.66 15.89 14.21
N ARG A 237 4.18 17.06 14.62
CA ARG A 237 3.45 18.00 15.46
C ARG A 237 2.12 18.41 14.82
N ARG A 238 2.11 18.74 13.52
CA ARG A 238 0.89 19.15 12.80
C ARG A 238 -0.12 18.01 12.69
N VAL A 239 0.35 16.81 12.35
CA VAL A 239 -0.53 15.64 12.16
C VAL A 239 -1.13 15.20 13.50
N LEU A 240 -0.34 15.14 14.57
CA LEU A 240 -0.82 14.72 15.89
C LEU A 240 -1.78 15.74 16.51
N THR A 241 -1.54 17.05 16.33
CA THR A 241 -2.48 18.09 16.83
C THR A 241 -3.79 18.14 16.05
N SER A 242 -3.80 17.74 14.77
CA SER A 242 -5.04 17.69 13.98
C SER A 242 -5.91 16.47 14.31
N SER A 243 -5.34 15.38 14.81
CA SER A 243 -6.09 14.20 15.24
C SER A 243 -6.72 14.32 16.64
N ASP A 244 -6.25 15.27 17.46
CA ASP A 244 -6.77 15.52 18.81
C ASP A 244 -7.85 16.60 18.87
N ALA A 245 -8.22 17.22 17.75
CA ALA A 245 -9.31 18.19 17.72
C ALA A 245 -10.66 17.45 17.74
N PRO A 246 -11.51 17.66 18.79
CA PRO A 246 -12.83 17.04 18.83
C PRO A 246 -13.66 17.58 17.64
N SER A 247 -14.32 16.68 16.94
CA SER A 247 -15.32 17.04 15.92
C SER A 247 -16.43 17.83 16.60
N THR A 248 -16.48 19.14 16.34
CA THR A 248 -17.58 20.03 16.76
C THR A 248 -18.75 19.87 15.81
#